data_77addc871310dc058b7a20c1ec6022d7
#
_entry.id   77addc871310dc058b7a20c1ec6022d7
#
_cell.length_a   1.000
_cell.length_b   1.000
_cell.length_c   1.000
_cell.angle_alpha   90.00
_cell.angle_beta   90.00
_cell.angle_gamma   90.00
#
_symmetry.space_group_name_H-M   'P 1'
#
loop_
_entity.id
_entity.type
_entity.pdbx_description
1 polymer ?
#
loop_
_entity_poly.entity_id
_entity_poly.type
_entity_poly.pdbx_seq_one_letter_code
_entity_poly.pdbx_strand_id
1 'polypeptide(L)'
;MKKIKYSNALSMLNQKGFSLIELIIILVIIGIMIAASSSRLKDITTNARVGASINQITGDIDQAKTISMSMRSQIQIIFNKNNDTYTIYKDGILYNDFPGSENGIVNLLGDDNNGEVDITSVSLNGSNTLTFDKWGNCLQSGTIVLNNDRQIQIKNLTGHWEIIN
;
A
#
# COMPACT_ATOMS: atom_id res chain seq x y z
N MET A 1 76.30 -21.26 -27.69
CA MET A 1 75.39 -20.43 -26.89
C MET A 1 74.37 -19.79 -27.85
N LYS A 2 73.09 -20.24 -27.76
CA LYS A 2 72.02 -19.79 -28.66
C LYS A 2 71.17 -18.75 -27.90
N LYS A 3 71.20 -17.46 -28.27
CA LYS A 3 70.44 -16.37 -27.70
C LYS A 3 68.97 -16.49 -28.17
N ILE A 4 68.04 -16.71 -27.22
CA ILE A 4 66.61 -16.69 -27.47
C ILE A 4 66.18 -15.22 -27.43
N LYS A 5 65.63 -14.75 -28.59
CA LYS A 5 65.04 -13.42 -28.75
C LYS A 5 63.59 -13.50 -28.32
N TYR A 6 63.22 -12.94 -27.18
CA TYR A 6 61.84 -12.76 -26.81
C TYR A 6 61.28 -11.58 -27.61
N SER A 7 60.39 -11.91 -28.53
CA SER A 7 59.60 -10.92 -29.25
C SER A 7 58.42 -10.52 -28.37
N ASN A 8 58.50 -9.34 -27.76
CA ASN A 8 57.37 -8.73 -27.06
C ASN A 8 56.39 -8.18 -28.11
N ALA A 9 55.44 -9.01 -28.54
CA ALA A 9 54.27 -8.56 -29.26
C ALA A 9 53.26 -8.04 -28.22
N LEU A 10 53.48 -6.83 -27.73
CA LEU A 10 52.43 -6.04 -27.09
C LEU A 10 51.46 -5.63 -28.21
N SER A 11 50.35 -6.38 -28.33
CA SER A 11 49.22 -5.96 -29.13
C SER A 11 48.67 -4.66 -28.50
N MET A 12 48.97 -3.53 -29.11
CA MET A 12 48.31 -2.28 -28.78
C MET A 12 46.82 -2.45 -29.07
N LEU A 13 46.04 -2.68 -28.00
CA LEU A 13 44.60 -2.54 -28.07
C LEU A 13 44.32 -1.11 -28.51
N ASN A 14 43.80 -0.98 -29.73
CA ASN A 14 43.41 0.29 -30.32
C ASN A 14 42.27 0.87 -29.48
N GLN A 15 42.60 1.63 -28.45
CA GLN A 15 41.64 2.33 -27.60
C GLN A 15 41.10 3.51 -28.41
N LYS A 16 40.00 3.25 -29.15
CA LYS A 16 39.21 4.34 -29.75
C LYS A 16 38.53 5.05 -28.60
N GLY A 17 38.96 6.27 -28.31
CA GLY A 17 38.26 7.15 -27.35
C GLY A 17 36.89 7.53 -27.91
N PHE A 18 35.91 7.69 -27.02
CA PHE A 18 34.60 8.18 -27.39
C PHE A 18 34.66 9.63 -27.88
N SER A 19 33.93 9.92 -28.94
CA SER A 19 33.76 11.29 -29.42
C SER A 19 32.84 12.05 -28.47
N LEU A 20 33.09 13.35 -28.26
CA LEU A 20 32.23 14.22 -27.46
C LEU A 20 30.79 14.22 -27.98
N ILE A 21 30.57 14.15 -29.28
CA ILE A 21 29.24 14.07 -29.88
C ILE A 21 28.53 12.75 -29.54
N GLU A 22 29.25 11.64 -29.48
CA GLU A 22 28.70 10.32 -29.13
C GLU A 22 28.22 10.31 -27.67
N LEU A 23 28.97 10.95 -26.76
CA LEU A 23 28.56 11.08 -25.36
C LEU A 23 27.30 11.94 -25.23
N ILE A 24 27.17 13.04 -25.98
CA ILE A 24 25.98 13.89 -25.98
C ILE A 24 24.77 13.11 -26.49
N ILE A 25 24.91 12.35 -27.58
CA ILE A 25 23.81 11.54 -28.12
C ILE A 25 23.35 10.50 -27.10
N ILE A 26 24.23 9.81 -26.39
CA ILE A 26 23.90 8.83 -25.35
C ILE A 26 23.16 9.51 -24.24
N LEU A 27 23.60 10.68 -23.74
CA LEU A 27 22.91 11.40 -22.67
C LEU A 27 21.50 11.84 -23.08
N VAL A 28 21.29 12.27 -24.32
CA VAL A 28 19.98 12.64 -24.86
C VAL A 28 19.05 11.43 -24.88
N ILE A 29 19.54 10.28 -25.39
CA ILE A 29 18.73 9.04 -25.43
C ILE A 29 18.34 8.59 -24.03
N ILE A 30 19.29 8.57 -23.07
CA ILE A 30 19.02 8.22 -21.69
C ILE A 30 17.99 9.19 -21.06
N GLY A 31 18.13 10.49 -21.32
CA GLY A 31 17.18 11.50 -20.83
C GLY A 31 15.76 11.26 -21.32
N ILE A 32 15.57 10.93 -22.59
CA ILE A 32 14.25 10.60 -23.17
C ILE A 32 13.69 9.30 -22.55
N MET A 33 14.52 8.29 -22.36
CA MET A 33 14.10 7.01 -21.75
C MET A 33 13.66 7.20 -20.30
N ILE A 34 14.38 8.00 -19.52
CA ILE A 34 14.00 8.31 -18.12
C ILE A 34 12.67 9.06 -18.09
N ALA A 35 12.49 10.07 -18.94
CA ALA A 35 11.25 10.83 -19.01
C ALA A 35 10.04 9.96 -19.37
N ALA A 36 10.19 9.01 -20.29
CA ALA A 36 9.12 8.08 -20.67
C ALA A 36 8.80 7.03 -19.59
N SER A 37 9.74 6.72 -18.71
CA SER A 37 9.57 5.71 -17.66
C SER A 37 8.86 6.25 -16.40
N SER A 38 8.92 7.56 -16.16
CA SER A 38 8.48 8.18 -14.91
C SER A 38 6.98 8.01 -14.65
N SER A 39 6.12 8.07 -15.65
CA SER A 39 4.67 7.92 -15.51
C SER A 39 4.25 6.50 -15.10
N ARG A 40 4.90 5.49 -15.62
CA ARG A 40 4.57 4.08 -15.31
C ARG A 40 4.97 3.68 -13.88
N LEU A 41 6.02 4.27 -13.35
CA LEU A 41 6.46 3.99 -11.98
C LEU A 41 5.45 4.48 -10.95
N LYS A 42 4.80 5.63 -11.18
CA LYS A 42 3.78 6.17 -10.29
C LYS A 42 2.58 5.23 -10.17
N ASP A 43 2.06 4.72 -11.28
CA ASP A 43 0.91 3.81 -11.28
C ASP A 43 1.21 2.50 -10.53
N ILE A 44 2.44 1.98 -10.68
CA ILE A 44 2.86 0.74 -9.99
C ILE A 44 2.93 0.97 -8.47
N THR A 45 3.50 2.10 -8.03
CA THR A 45 3.62 2.41 -6.61
C THR A 45 2.26 2.66 -5.97
N THR A 46 1.37 3.39 -6.63
CA THR A 46 0.00 3.63 -6.15
C THR A 46 -0.77 2.32 -6.01
N ASN A 47 -0.75 1.46 -7.01
CA ASN A 47 -1.41 0.15 -6.95
C ASN A 47 -0.87 -0.74 -5.82
N ALA A 48 0.44 -0.73 -5.59
CA ALA A 48 1.06 -1.47 -4.49
C ALA A 48 0.63 -0.92 -3.12
N ARG A 49 0.54 0.40 -2.95
CA ARG A 49 0.08 1.05 -1.72
C ARG A 49 -1.40 0.77 -1.45
N VAL A 50 -2.26 0.87 -2.47
CA VAL A 50 -3.68 0.51 -2.34
C VAL A 50 -3.83 -0.95 -1.93
N GLY A 51 -3.07 -1.86 -2.53
CA GLY A 51 -3.06 -3.27 -2.14
C GLY A 51 -2.62 -3.49 -0.68
N ALA A 52 -1.59 -2.77 -0.22
CA ALA A 52 -1.14 -2.81 1.16
C ALA A 52 -2.22 -2.30 2.13
N SER A 53 -2.89 -1.19 1.80
CA SER A 53 -3.98 -0.63 2.61
C SER A 53 -5.20 -1.53 2.67
N ILE A 54 -5.54 -2.23 1.58
CA ILE A 54 -6.59 -3.25 1.59
C ILE A 54 -6.24 -4.37 2.56
N ASN A 55 -5.02 -4.89 2.49
CA ASN A 55 -4.55 -5.94 3.40
C ASN A 55 -4.55 -5.47 4.86
N GLN A 56 -4.20 -4.21 5.11
CA GLN A 56 -4.26 -3.62 6.44
C GLN A 56 -5.70 -3.53 6.94
N ILE A 57 -6.62 -2.94 6.18
CA ILE A 57 -8.03 -2.83 6.56
C ILE A 57 -8.63 -4.21 6.83
N THR A 58 -8.42 -5.17 5.95
CA THR A 58 -8.97 -6.52 6.10
C THR A 58 -8.37 -7.27 7.29
N GLY A 59 -7.06 -7.11 7.50
CA GLY A 59 -6.39 -7.65 8.69
C GLY A 59 -6.92 -7.06 9.99
N ASP A 60 -7.16 -5.74 10.01
CA ASP A 60 -7.70 -5.05 11.19
C ASP A 60 -9.17 -5.40 11.44
N ILE A 61 -9.95 -5.67 10.39
CA ILE A 61 -11.32 -6.21 10.51
C ILE A 61 -11.29 -7.59 11.19
N ASP A 62 -10.43 -8.49 10.74
CA ASP A 62 -10.29 -9.83 11.32
C ASP A 62 -9.77 -9.76 12.76
N GLN A 63 -8.86 -8.82 13.03
CA GLN A 63 -8.32 -8.58 14.35
C GLN A 63 -9.38 -8.00 15.30
N ALA A 64 -10.16 -7.01 14.85
CA ALA A 64 -11.25 -6.43 15.61
C ALA A 64 -12.30 -7.49 16.01
N LYS A 65 -12.64 -8.38 15.08
CA LYS A 65 -13.49 -9.54 15.33
C LYS A 65 -12.89 -10.46 16.40
N THR A 66 -11.60 -10.78 16.27
CA THR A 66 -10.91 -11.66 17.24
C THR A 66 -10.85 -11.05 18.63
N ILE A 67 -10.56 -9.74 18.71
CA ILE A 67 -10.54 -8.98 19.97
C ILE A 67 -11.93 -8.95 20.59
N SER A 68 -12.99 -8.73 19.80
CA SER A 68 -14.37 -8.70 20.32
C SER A 68 -14.75 -10.01 21.01
N MET A 69 -14.39 -11.15 20.41
CA MET A 69 -14.63 -12.48 21.00
C MET A 69 -13.77 -12.74 22.24
N SER A 70 -12.48 -12.40 22.18
CA SER A 70 -11.53 -12.70 23.25
C SER A 70 -11.78 -11.86 24.51
N MET A 71 -12.09 -10.58 24.33
CA MET A 71 -12.38 -9.64 25.42
C MET A 71 -13.87 -9.60 25.81
N ARG A 72 -14.74 -10.26 25.04
CA ARG A 72 -16.21 -10.20 25.19
C ARG A 72 -16.74 -8.77 25.24
N SER A 73 -16.18 -7.91 24.41
CA SER A 73 -16.49 -6.49 24.29
C SER A 73 -16.97 -6.16 22.89
N GLN A 74 -17.77 -5.11 22.76
CA GLN A 74 -18.11 -4.57 21.46
C GLN A 74 -16.90 -3.82 20.88
N ILE A 75 -16.55 -4.12 19.62
CA ILE A 75 -15.53 -3.38 18.91
C ILE A 75 -16.16 -2.67 17.70
N GLN A 76 -15.85 -1.40 17.55
CA GLN A 76 -16.33 -0.57 16.45
C GLN A 76 -15.13 0.01 15.69
N ILE A 77 -15.21 -0.04 14.37
CA ILE A 77 -14.29 0.63 13.46
C ILE A 77 -15.08 1.74 12.75
N ILE A 78 -14.67 2.97 12.93
CA ILE A 78 -15.32 4.14 12.34
C ILE A 78 -14.40 4.71 11.27
N PHE A 79 -14.83 4.65 10.02
CA PHE A 79 -14.06 5.14 8.87
C PHE A 79 -14.28 6.65 8.66
N ASN A 80 -13.19 7.37 8.38
CA ASN A 80 -13.20 8.79 8.07
C ASN A 80 -12.60 9.01 6.68
N LYS A 81 -13.46 9.19 5.68
CA LYS A 81 -13.05 9.42 4.29
C LYS A 81 -12.37 10.78 4.06
N ASN A 82 -12.52 11.75 4.96
CA ASN A 82 -11.94 13.08 4.75
C ASN A 82 -10.44 13.11 5.07
N ASN A 83 -10.01 12.21 5.93
CA ASN A 83 -8.63 12.11 6.42
C ASN A 83 -7.97 10.78 6.05
N ASP A 84 -8.68 9.89 5.32
CA ASP A 84 -8.23 8.54 4.95
C ASP A 84 -7.76 7.72 6.16
N THR A 85 -8.52 7.81 7.25
CA THR A 85 -8.24 7.15 8.52
C THR A 85 -9.43 6.30 8.98
N TYR A 86 -9.19 5.42 9.91
CA TYR A 86 -10.25 4.83 10.72
C TYR A 86 -9.84 4.76 12.18
N THR A 87 -10.83 4.81 13.03
CA THR A 87 -10.64 4.86 14.49
C THR A 87 -11.34 3.68 15.15
N ILE A 88 -10.70 3.08 16.12
CA ILE A 88 -11.20 1.88 16.80
C ILE A 88 -11.72 2.23 18.19
N TYR A 89 -12.93 1.78 18.48
CA TYR A 89 -13.57 1.92 19.78
C TYR A 89 -13.86 0.56 20.40
N LYS A 90 -13.70 0.48 21.71
CA LYS A 90 -14.09 -0.67 22.52
C LYS A 90 -15.13 -0.22 23.53
N ASP A 91 -16.31 -0.83 23.49
CA ASP A 91 -17.46 -0.48 24.36
C ASP A 91 -17.78 1.03 24.36
N GLY A 92 -17.61 1.69 23.19
CA GLY A 92 -17.83 3.12 22.99
C GLY A 92 -16.68 4.03 23.45
N ILE A 93 -15.59 3.48 23.97
CA ILE A 93 -14.39 4.21 24.39
C ILE A 93 -13.28 3.99 23.37
N LEU A 94 -12.51 5.04 23.04
CA LEU A 94 -11.38 4.97 22.14
C LEU A 94 -10.40 3.88 22.61
N TYR A 95 -10.08 2.94 21.70
CA TYR A 95 -9.22 1.81 22.02
C TYR A 95 -7.78 2.07 21.59
N ASN A 96 -7.02 2.71 22.47
CA ASN A 96 -5.63 3.15 22.19
C ASN A 96 -4.64 1.99 21.99
N ASP A 97 -4.93 0.82 22.58
CA ASP A 97 -4.05 -0.35 22.52
C ASP A 97 -4.37 -1.28 21.35
N PHE A 98 -5.13 -0.80 20.34
CA PHE A 98 -5.39 -1.59 19.16
C PHE A 98 -4.08 -1.78 18.37
N PRO A 99 -3.67 -3.02 18.09
CA PRO A 99 -2.42 -3.29 17.39
C PRO A 99 -2.38 -2.65 16.00
N GLY A 100 -1.27 -1.99 15.67
CA GLY A 100 -1.10 -1.30 14.39
C GLY A 100 -1.73 0.11 14.33
N SER A 101 -2.38 0.56 15.40
CA SER A 101 -2.90 1.93 15.48
C SER A 101 -1.97 2.85 16.28
N GLU A 102 -2.03 4.13 15.98
CA GLU A 102 -1.48 5.18 16.81
C GLU A 102 -2.61 5.81 17.64
N ASN A 103 -2.61 5.52 18.97
CA ASN A 103 -3.68 5.97 19.87
C ASN A 103 -5.10 5.61 19.40
N GLY A 104 -5.29 4.40 18.87
CA GLY A 104 -6.59 3.94 18.38
C GLY A 104 -6.98 4.47 16.99
N ILE A 105 -6.11 5.20 16.32
CA ILE A 105 -6.31 5.74 14.96
C ILE A 105 -5.35 5.02 14.02
N VAL A 106 -5.87 4.57 12.88
CA VAL A 106 -5.08 4.01 11.79
C VAL A 106 -5.12 4.95 10.60
N ASN A 107 -3.96 5.34 10.12
CA ASN A 107 -3.79 6.21 8.97
C ASN A 107 -3.39 5.38 7.74
N LEU A 108 -4.14 5.47 6.65
CA LEU A 108 -3.86 4.76 5.39
C LEU A 108 -2.85 5.49 4.51
N LEU A 109 -2.66 6.79 4.72
CA LEU A 109 -1.70 7.59 3.93
C LEU A 109 -0.24 7.29 4.30
N GLY A 110 0.01 6.64 5.45
CA GLY A 110 1.34 6.49 6.01
C GLY A 110 1.92 7.85 6.47
N ASP A 111 3.19 7.86 6.87
CA ASP A 111 3.87 9.08 7.37
C ASP A 111 4.11 10.14 6.28
N ASP A 112 4.02 9.76 5.01
CA ASP A 112 4.45 10.61 3.88
C ASP A 112 3.38 11.60 3.37
N ASN A 113 2.13 11.55 3.88
CA ASN A 113 0.99 12.39 3.44
C ASN A 113 0.85 12.51 1.91
N ASN A 114 1.26 11.52 1.16
CA ASN A 114 1.40 11.61 -0.29
C ASN A 114 0.10 11.36 -1.07
N GLY A 115 -1.05 11.25 -0.37
CA GLY A 115 -2.38 11.25 -0.99
C GLY A 115 -2.65 10.12 -1.99
N GLU A 116 -1.91 9.02 -1.93
CA GLU A 116 -2.01 7.94 -2.93
C GLU A 116 -3.09 6.89 -2.59
N VAL A 117 -3.58 6.86 -1.35
CA VAL A 117 -4.67 5.97 -0.92
C VAL A 117 -5.81 6.82 -0.38
N ASP A 118 -6.95 6.75 -1.02
CA ASP A 118 -8.17 7.52 -0.72
C ASP A 118 -9.31 6.57 -0.37
N ILE A 119 -9.96 6.79 0.78
CA ILE A 119 -11.23 6.16 1.12
C ILE A 119 -12.34 6.90 0.38
N THR A 120 -12.62 6.50 -0.84
CA THR A 120 -13.59 7.20 -1.69
C THR A 120 -15.01 7.13 -1.15
N SER A 121 -15.42 5.96 -0.66
CA SER A 121 -16.74 5.80 -0.04
C SER A 121 -16.78 4.67 0.97
N VAL A 122 -17.64 4.82 1.96
CA VAL A 122 -17.98 3.78 2.94
C VAL A 122 -19.48 3.72 3.06
N SER A 123 -20.05 2.54 2.87
CA SER A 123 -21.49 2.31 3.02
C SER A 123 -21.72 0.98 3.74
N LEU A 124 -21.85 1.03 5.05
CA LEU A 124 -22.05 -0.10 5.94
C LEU A 124 -23.44 0.02 6.58
N ASN A 125 -24.47 -0.56 5.92
CA ASN A 125 -25.88 -0.33 6.24
C ASN A 125 -26.24 1.18 6.29
N GLY A 126 -25.66 2.00 5.40
CA GLY A 126 -25.89 3.44 5.34
C GLY A 126 -25.08 4.27 6.34
N SER A 127 -24.14 3.67 7.07
CA SER A 127 -23.21 4.35 7.97
C SER A 127 -21.75 4.16 7.54
N ASN A 128 -20.82 4.80 8.24
CA ASN A 128 -19.38 4.60 8.09
C ASN A 128 -18.79 3.74 9.23
N THR A 129 -19.63 3.01 9.97
CA THR A 129 -19.23 2.27 11.17
C THR A 129 -19.42 0.78 10.95
N LEU A 130 -18.38 0.01 11.21
CA LEU A 130 -18.40 -1.45 11.28
C LEU A 130 -18.35 -1.87 12.75
N THR A 131 -19.29 -2.70 13.18
CA THR A 131 -19.41 -3.11 14.59
C THR A 131 -19.37 -4.61 14.71
N PHE A 132 -18.53 -5.11 15.60
CA PHE A 132 -18.54 -6.49 16.08
C PHE A 132 -19.10 -6.53 17.49
N ASP A 133 -20.08 -7.40 17.72
CA ASP A 133 -20.60 -7.66 19.05
C ASP A 133 -19.60 -8.51 19.88
N LYS A 134 -19.90 -8.69 21.16
CA LYS A 134 -19.06 -9.49 22.09
C LYS A 134 -18.91 -10.97 21.71
N TRP A 135 -19.63 -11.44 20.71
CA TRP A 135 -19.57 -12.80 20.18
C TRP A 135 -18.82 -12.87 18.86
N GLY A 136 -18.37 -11.73 18.32
CA GLY A 136 -17.70 -11.61 17.03
C GLY A 136 -18.66 -11.55 15.84
N ASN A 137 -19.96 -11.36 16.08
CA ASN A 137 -20.91 -11.17 14.98
C ASN A 137 -20.78 -9.76 14.42
N CYS A 138 -20.64 -9.66 13.12
CA CYS A 138 -20.64 -8.38 12.40
C CYS A 138 -22.09 -7.89 12.25
N LEU A 139 -22.38 -6.69 12.73
CA LEU A 139 -23.74 -6.13 12.74
C LEU A 139 -24.09 -5.41 11.43
N GLN A 140 -23.11 -5.05 10.60
CA GLN A 140 -23.31 -4.37 9.33
C GLN A 140 -22.85 -5.23 8.16
N SER A 141 -23.41 -4.92 6.98
CA SER A 141 -22.92 -5.37 5.69
C SER A 141 -22.77 -4.17 4.77
N GLY A 142 -21.92 -4.26 3.78
CA GLY A 142 -21.75 -3.17 2.83
C GLY A 142 -20.39 -3.16 2.18
N THR A 143 -19.99 -1.99 1.72
CA THR A 143 -18.76 -1.83 0.93
C THR A 143 -17.92 -0.66 1.43
N ILE A 144 -16.61 -0.84 1.34
CA ILE A 144 -15.59 0.20 1.49
C ILE A 144 -14.89 0.30 0.14
N VAL A 145 -14.83 1.49 -0.44
CA VAL A 145 -14.21 1.73 -1.75
C VAL A 145 -12.95 2.57 -1.57
N LEU A 146 -11.85 2.09 -2.15
CA LEU A 146 -10.56 2.76 -2.16
C LEU A 146 -10.21 3.19 -3.58
N ASN A 147 -9.74 4.42 -3.75
CA ASN A 147 -9.28 5.01 -5.02
C ASN A 147 -10.28 4.86 -6.19
N ASN A 148 -11.59 4.85 -5.91
CA ASN A 148 -12.69 4.65 -6.88
C ASN A 148 -12.69 3.30 -7.64
N ASP A 149 -11.80 2.38 -7.32
CA ASP A 149 -11.55 1.18 -8.13
C ASP A 149 -11.66 -0.11 -7.30
N ARG A 150 -11.06 -0.12 -6.13
CA ARG A 150 -10.96 -1.31 -5.27
C ARG A 150 -12.05 -1.30 -4.21
N GLN A 151 -12.81 -2.39 -4.13
CA GLN A 151 -13.90 -2.51 -3.17
C GLN A 151 -13.67 -3.67 -2.21
N ILE A 152 -13.90 -3.42 -0.92
CA ILE A 152 -13.98 -4.44 0.12
C ILE A 152 -15.45 -4.61 0.45
N GLN A 153 -16.03 -5.75 0.10
CA GLN A 153 -17.39 -6.11 0.46
C GLN A 153 -17.41 -6.90 1.75
N ILE A 154 -18.23 -6.47 2.72
CA ILE A 154 -18.36 -7.09 4.05
C ILE A 154 -19.74 -7.71 4.18
N LYS A 155 -19.78 -8.97 4.64
CA LYS A 155 -21.03 -9.73 4.87
C LYS A 155 -21.45 -9.65 6.33
N ASN A 156 -22.76 -9.42 6.55
CA ASN A 156 -23.37 -9.44 7.88
C ASN A 156 -23.16 -10.79 8.59
N LEU A 157 -23.22 -10.79 9.90
CA LEU A 157 -23.03 -11.90 10.84
C LEU A 157 -21.62 -12.44 10.88
N THR A 158 -21.06 -12.81 9.76
CA THR A 158 -19.73 -13.43 9.70
C THR A 158 -18.60 -12.42 9.72
N GLY A 159 -18.85 -11.18 9.26
CA GLY A 159 -17.79 -10.21 8.96
C GLY A 159 -16.83 -10.68 7.88
N HIS A 160 -17.23 -11.71 7.11
CA HIS A 160 -16.44 -12.17 5.97
C HIS A 160 -16.36 -11.07 4.92
N TRP A 161 -15.17 -10.85 4.41
CA TRP A 161 -14.92 -9.84 3.40
C TRP A 161 -14.44 -10.46 2.08
N GLU A 162 -14.75 -9.79 1.00
CA GLU A 162 -14.32 -10.15 -0.36
C GLU A 162 -13.80 -8.88 -1.04
N ILE A 163 -12.71 -9.00 -1.81
CA ILE A 163 -12.19 -7.91 -2.63
C ILE A 163 -12.84 -8.01 -4.00
N ILE A 164 -13.46 -6.92 -4.44
CA ILE A 164 -14.07 -6.78 -5.76
C ILE A 164 -13.25 -5.74 -6.52
N ASN A 165 -12.81 -6.12 -7.73
CA ASN A 165 -12.07 -5.25 -8.66
C ASN A 165 -12.98 -4.73 -9.75
#